data_bf54a0c9cf1ce589117da7402627798a
#
_entry.id   bf54a0c9cf1ce589117da7402627798a
#
_cell.length_a   1.000
_cell.length_b   1.000
_cell.length_c   1.000
_cell.angle_alpha   90.00
_cell.angle_beta   90.00
_cell.angle_gamma   90.00
#
_symmetry.space_group_name_H-M   'P 1'
#
loop_
_entity.id
_entity.type
_entity.pdbx_description
1 polymer ?
#
loop_
_entity_poly.entity_id
_entity_poly.type
_entity_poly.pdbx_seq_one_letter_code
_entity_poly.pdbx_strand_id
1 'polypeptide(L)'
;MRTVIVGCGRVGSSLARQLSAEGDDVSVVDFSESAFNRLGEDFAGEMVFGSAVDEDILRRAGTERAEAFVAVTDADTTNIMAAQLAQHEFGVKKVICRIYDPERADLYAELGLETICPTTSGAEKVKRFFEK
;
A
#
# COMPACT_ATOMS: atom_id res chain seq x y z
N MET A 1 8.00 11.74 7.63
CA MET A 1 6.59 11.32 7.52
C MET A 1 6.47 9.86 7.93
N ARG A 2 5.40 9.53 8.62
CA ARG A 2 5.15 8.14 9.03
C ARG A 2 4.21 7.47 8.07
N THR A 3 4.66 6.38 7.45
CA THR A 3 3.90 5.66 6.43
C THR A 3 3.79 4.18 6.77
N VAL A 4 2.59 3.63 6.61
CA VAL A 4 2.35 2.19 6.73
C VAL A 4 2.05 1.65 5.34
N ILE A 5 2.77 0.60 4.96
CA ILE A 5 2.59 -0.07 3.67
C ILE A 5 2.14 -1.50 3.95
N VAL A 6 0.99 -1.89 3.43
CA VAL A 6 0.56 -3.29 3.49
C VAL A 6 0.82 -3.94 2.14
N GLY A 7 1.60 -5.03 2.18
CA GLY A 7 2.07 -5.72 1.00
C GLY A 7 3.55 -5.46 0.72
N CYS A 8 4.37 -6.48 0.92
CA CYS A 8 5.81 -6.42 0.67
C CYS A 8 6.18 -7.14 -0.62
N GLY A 9 5.41 -6.90 -1.68
CA GLY A 9 5.74 -7.35 -3.02
C GLY A 9 6.72 -6.41 -3.69
N ARG A 10 6.78 -6.43 -5.01
CA ARG A 10 7.72 -5.59 -5.76
C ARG A 10 7.46 -4.10 -5.55
N VAL A 11 6.21 -3.68 -5.63
CA VAL A 11 5.86 -2.26 -5.45
C VAL A 11 6.05 -1.84 -4.00
N GLY A 12 5.48 -2.61 -3.07
CA GLY A 12 5.56 -2.26 -1.64
C GLY A 12 6.98 -2.20 -1.12
N SER A 13 7.81 -3.19 -1.45
CA SER A 13 9.19 -3.21 -1.02
C SER A 13 10.02 -2.09 -1.65
N SER A 14 9.78 -1.79 -2.92
CA SER A 14 10.46 -0.69 -3.61
C SER A 14 10.13 0.65 -2.96
N LEU A 15 8.84 0.89 -2.73
CA LEU A 15 8.39 2.13 -2.08
C LEU A 15 8.97 2.24 -0.67
N ALA A 16 8.91 1.15 0.10
CA ALA A 16 9.42 1.13 1.46
C ALA A 16 10.90 1.50 1.53
N ARG A 17 11.70 0.92 0.64
CA ARG A 17 13.13 1.23 0.59
C ARG A 17 13.39 2.68 0.22
N GLN A 18 12.65 3.21 -0.74
CA GLN A 18 12.81 4.61 -1.15
C GLN A 18 12.47 5.58 -0.02
N LEU A 19 11.34 5.37 0.63
CA LEU A 19 10.91 6.24 1.73
C LEU A 19 11.86 6.14 2.93
N SER A 20 12.30 4.92 3.25
CA SER A 20 13.24 4.71 4.35
C SER A 20 14.57 5.41 4.08
N ALA A 21 15.07 5.34 2.85
CA ALA A 21 16.30 6.01 2.44
C ALA A 21 16.19 7.54 2.53
N GLU A 22 14.98 8.08 2.40
CA GLU A 22 14.71 9.52 2.54
C GLU A 22 14.53 9.95 4.00
N GLY A 23 14.62 9.03 4.94
CA GLY A 23 14.51 9.33 6.35
C GLY A 23 13.12 9.23 6.93
N ASP A 24 12.14 8.75 6.16
CA ASP A 24 10.78 8.55 6.66
C ASP A 24 10.68 7.33 7.57
N ASP A 25 9.75 7.39 8.52
CA ASP A 25 9.38 6.24 9.34
C ASP A 25 8.45 5.35 8.55
N VAL A 26 8.90 4.13 8.25
CA VAL A 26 8.14 3.20 7.43
C VAL A 26 7.90 1.90 8.18
N SER A 27 6.65 1.44 8.18
CA SER A 27 6.30 0.09 8.64
C SER A 27 5.71 -0.68 7.48
N VAL A 28 6.14 -1.93 7.30
CA VAL A 28 5.66 -2.80 6.24
C VAL A 28 4.96 -4.00 6.86
N VAL A 29 3.74 -4.26 6.42
CA VAL A 29 2.93 -5.39 6.88
C VAL A 29 2.82 -6.42 5.77
N ASP A 30 3.09 -7.68 6.08
CA ASP A 30 2.86 -8.79 5.17
C ASP A 30 2.65 -10.06 5.99
N PHE A 31 1.86 -10.97 5.49
CA PHE A 31 1.66 -12.25 6.18
C PHE A 31 2.57 -13.36 5.67
N SER A 32 3.55 -13.01 4.84
CA SER A 32 4.62 -13.90 4.40
C SER A 32 5.95 -13.33 4.88
N GLU A 33 6.58 -14.01 5.84
CA GLU A 33 7.87 -13.55 6.37
C GLU A 33 8.94 -13.45 5.30
N SER A 34 8.94 -14.38 4.35
CA SER A 34 9.94 -14.39 3.28
C SER A 34 9.82 -13.15 2.37
N ALA A 35 8.65 -12.54 2.30
CA ALA A 35 8.46 -11.32 1.51
C ALA A 35 9.35 -10.17 2.01
N PHE A 36 9.63 -10.12 3.31
CA PHE A 36 10.47 -9.07 3.90
C PHE A 36 11.91 -9.11 3.41
N ASN A 37 12.36 -10.22 2.84
CA ASN A 37 13.70 -10.31 2.27
C ASN A 37 13.92 -9.30 1.14
N ARG A 38 12.85 -8.85 0.49
CA ARG A 38 12.92 -7.83 -0.57
C ARG A 38 13.35 -6.47 -0.07
N LEU A 39 13.21 -6.23 1.23
CA LEU A 39 13.59 -4.93 1.82
C LEU A 39 15.09 -4.75 1.93
N GLY A 40 15.84 -5.84 2.01
CA GLY A 40 17.31 -5.79 2.11
C GLY A 40 17.80 -5.41 3.51
N GLU A 41 19.10 -5.47 3.68
CA GLU A 41 19.73 -5.23 5.00
C GLU A 41 19.73 -3.77 5.42
N ASP A 42 19.67 -2.85 4.46
CA ASP A 42 19.74 -1.41 4.75
C ASP A 42 18.39 -0.81 5.14
N PHE A 43 17.32 -1.58 5.08
CA PHE A 43 16.00 -1.08 5.45
C PHE A 43 15.96 -0.81 6.96
N ALA A 44 15.70 0.44 7.32
CA ALA A 44 15.69 0.89 8.70
C ALA A 44 14.30 0.90 9.34
N GLY A 45 13.26 0.54 8.61
CA GLY A 45 11.90 0.56 9.13
C GLY A 45 11.51 -0.69 9.89
N GLU A 46 10.23 -0.80 10.17
CA GLU A 46 9.66 -1.94 10.90
C GLU A 46 9.02 -2.93 9.94
N MET A 47 9.15 -4.21 10.25
CA MET A 47 8.49 -5.30 9.55
C MET A 47 7.49 -5.93 10.50
N VAL A 48 6.23 -5.94 10.12
CA VAL A 48 5.15 -6.48 10.95
C VAL A 48 4.52 -7.67 10.24
N PHE A 49 4.72 -8.85 10.81
CA PHE A 49 4.14 -10.07 10.29
C PHE A 49 2.69 -10.20 10.72
N GLY A 50 1.79 -10.35 9.77
CA GLY A 50 0.38 -10.55 10.06
C GLY A 50 -0.52 -10.16 8.92
N SER A 51 -1.83 -10.28 9.15
CA SER A 51 -2.84 -9.95 8.15
C SER A 51 -3.06 -8.45 8.03
N ALA A 52 -3.13 -7.98 6.78
CA ALA A 52 -3.39 -6.57 6.47
C ALA A 52 -4.79 -6.10 6.86
N VAL A 53 -5.68 -7.03 7.20
CA VAL A 53 -7.07 -6.70 7.61
C VAL A 53 -7.33 -6.98 9.08
N ASP A 54 -6.30 -7.27 9.84
CA ASP A 54 -6.38 -7.45 11.28
C ASP A 54 -6.05 -6.12 11.96
N GLU A 55 -7.02 -5.56 12.68
CA GLU A 55 -6.86 -4.27 13.34
C GLU A 55 -5.70 -4.25 14.33
N ASP A 56 -5.46 -5.34 15.05
CA ASP A 56 -4.36 -5.41 16.01
C ASP A 56 -3.00 -5.35 15.29
N ILE A 57 -2.90 -6.01 14.15
CA ILE A 57 -1.68 -5.97 13.33
C ILE A 57 -1.47 -4.57 12.79
N LEU A 58 -2.52 -3.93 12.28
CA LEU A 58 -2.42 -2.55 11.76
C LEU A 58 -2.07 -1.58 12.88
N ARG A 59 -2.59 -1.79 14.09
CA ARG A 59 -2.23 -0.97 15.25
C ARG A 59 -0.77 -1.13 15.61
N ARG A 60 -0.26 -2.35 15.59
CA ARG A 60 1.16 -2.63 15.86
C ARG A 60 2.07 -1.98 14.81
N ALA A 61 1.61 -1.87 13.58
CA ALA A 61 2.35 -1.18 12.52
C ALA A 61 2.36 0.34 12.69
N GLY A 62 1.59 0.86 13.65
CA GLY A 62 1.54 2.29 13.92
C GLY A 62 0.53 3.05 13.09
N THR A 63 -0.48 2.37 12.58
CA THR A 63 -1.48 2.98 11.70
C THR A 63 -2.21 4.14 12.38
N GLU A 64 -2.43 4.07 13.69
CA GLU A 64 -3.08 5.17 14.44
C GLU A 64 -2.34 6.51 14.31
N ARG A 65 -1.04 6.46 14.10
CA ARG A 65 -0.20 7.65 14.01
C ARG A 65 0.32 7.88 12.60
N ALA A 66 -0.13 7.10 11.64
CA ALA A 66 0.37 7.20 10.27
C ALA A 66 -0.20 8.44 9.57
N GLU A 67 0.63 9.09 8.81
CA GLU A 67 0.23 10.20 7.94
C GLU A 67 -0.22 9.68 6.59
N ALA A 68 0.33 8.54 6.18
CA ALA A 68 -0.03 7.87 4.93
C ALA A 68 -0.13 6.37 5.11
N PHE A 69 -1.03 5.76 4.35
CA PHE A 69 -1.26 4.32 4.35
C PHE A 69 -1.39 3.86 2.90
N VAL A 70 -0.64 2.82 2.54
CA VAL A 70 -0.60 2.32 1.16
C VAL A 70 -0.93 0.84 1.15
N ALA A 71 -1.99 0.45 0.45
CA ALA A 71 -2.39 -0.95 0.33
C ALA A 71 -2.05 -1.46 -1.06
N VAL A 72 -1.04 -2.31 -1.15
CA VAL A 72 -0.49 -2.82 -2.41
C VAL A 72 -0.20 -4.32 -2.36
N THR A 73 -1.13 -5.08 -1.78
CA THR A 73 -1.08 -6.55 -1.83
C THR A 73 -1.55 -7.03 -3.21
N ASP A 74 -1.49 -8.33 -3.45
CA ASP A 74 -1.94 -8.90 -4.73
C ASP A 74 -3.46 -9.00 -4.86
N ALA A 75 -4.21 -8.78 -3.79
CA ALA A 75 -5.66 -8.98 -3.78
C ALA A 75 -6.39 -7.65 -3.64
N ASP A 76 -7.23 -7.32 -4.62
CA ASP A 76 -8.07 -6.11 -4.60
C ASP A 76 -8.91 -6.02 -3.34
N THR A 77 -9.54 -7.14 -2.94
CA THR A 77 -10.42 -7.17 -1.76
C THR A 77 -9.66 -6.85 -0.48
N THR A 78 -8.46 -7.39 -0.33
CA THR A 78 -7.60 -7.11 0.82
C THR A 78 -7.18 -5.64 0.83
N ASN A 79 -6.79 -5.11 -0.32
CA ASN A 79 -6.37 -3.70 -0.44
C ASN A 79 -7.52 -2.75 -0.08
N ILE A 80 -8.71 -3.03 -0.59
CA ILE A 80 -9.90 -2.22 -0.31
C ILE A 80 -10.23 -2.26 1.18
N MET A 81 -10.28 -3.46 1.77
CA MET A 81 -10.62 -3.60 3.18
C MET A 81 -9.59 -2.92 4.08
N ALA A 82 -8.31 -3.12 3.82
CA ALA A 82 -7.24 -2.48 4.60
C ALA A 82 -7.31 -0.96 4.48
N ALA A 83 -7.54 -0.45 3.27
CA ALA A 83 -7.66 0.99 3.04
C ALA A 83 -8.86 1.58 3.79
N GLN A 84 -9.99 0.90 3.79
CA GLN A 84 -11.18 1.36 4.51
C GLN A 84 -10.97 1.34 6.02
N LEU A 85 -10.30 0.32 6.55
CA LEU A 85 -9.92 0.29 7.96
C LEU A 85 -9.03 1.48 8.31
N ALA A 86 -8.03 1.76 7.47
CA ALA A 86 -7.13 2.88 7.71
C ALA A 86 -7.88 4.21 7.73
N GLN A 87 -8.82 4.43 6.81
CA GLN A 87 -9.60 5.66 6.75
C GLN A 87 -10.59 5.78 7.91
N HIS A 88 -11.39 4.75 8.13
CA HIS A 88 -12.55 4.84 9.01
C HIS A 88 -12.26 4.49 10.45
N GLU A 89 -11.43 3.49 10.71
CA GLU A 89 -11.11 3.09 12.08
C GLU A 89 -9.90 3.85 12.64
N PHE A 90 -8.90 4.10 11.81
CA PHE A 90 -7.66 4.73 12.26
C PHE A 90 -7.55 6.21 11.89
N GLY A 91 -8.43 6.71 11.06
CA GLY A 91 -8.47 8.13 10.71
C GLY A 91 -7.28 8.63 9.89
N VAL A 92 -6.62 7.74 9.16
CA VAL A 92 -5.51 8.14 8.30
C VAL A 92 -6.05 8.99 7.15
N LYS A 93 -5.43 10.15 6.92
CA LYS A 93 -5.95 11.10 5.93
C LYS A 93 -5.53 10.79 4.52
N LYS A 94 -4.32 10.28 4.32
CA LYS A 94 -3.82 9.95 3.00
C LYS A 94 -3.76 8.43 2.86
N VAL A 95 -4.73 7.88 2.16
CA VAL A 95 -4.84 6.43 1.97
C VAL A 95 -4.85 6.12 0.49
N ILE A 96 -3.91 5.31 0.05
CA ILE A 96 -3.75 4.93 -1.35
C ILE A 96 -3.96 3.44 -1.48
N CYS A 97 -4.79 3.04 -2.44
CA CYS A 97 -5.21 1.66 -2.64
C CYS A 97 -4.98 1.22 -4.07
N ARG A 98 -4.23 0.14 -4.25
CA ARG A 98 -4.06 -0.46 -5.57
C ARG A 98 -5.23 -1.40 -5.86
N ILE A 99 -5.89 -1.18 -7.00
CA ILE A 99 -7.01 -2.01 -7.45
C ILE A 99 -6.76 -2.37 -8.92
N TYR A 100 -6.66 -3.66 -9.21
CA TYR A 100 -6.36 -4.14 -10.56
C TYR A 100 -7.57 -4.08 -11.49
N ASP A 101 -8.77 -4.32 -10.95
CA ASP A 101 -10.01 -4.31 -11.72
C ASP A 101 -10.44 -2.86 -11.98
N PRO A 102 -10.47 -2.39 -13.24
CA PRO A 102 -10.82 -1.00 -13.55
C PRO A 102 -12.21 -0.58 -13.06
N GLU A 103 -13.19 -1.47 -13.11
CA GLU A 103 -14.55 -1.15 -12.64
C GLU A 103 -14.56 -0.89 -11.14
N ARG A 104 -13.86 -1.73 -10.37
CA ARG A 104 -13.72 -1.52 -8.93
C ARG A 104 -12.94 -0.26 -8.62
N ALA A 105 -11.87 -0.01 -9.37
CA ALA A 105 -11.05 1.20 -9.17
C ALA A 105 -11.90 2.46 -9.32
N ASP A 106 -12.72 2.53 -10.36
CA ASP A 106 -13.59 3.68 -10.59
C ASP A 106 -14.63 3.82 -9.47
N LEU A 107 -15.23 2.72 -9.04
CA LEU A 107 -16.22 2.74 -7.98
C LEU A 107 -15.64 3.27 -6.66
N TYR A 108 -14.50 2.74 -6.26
CA TYR A 108 -13.91 3.13 -4.98
C TYR A 108 -13.27 4.51 -5.03
N ALA A 109 -12.82 4.96 -6.20
CA ALA A 109 -12.38 6.34 -6.37
C ALA A 109 -13.55 7.31 -6.13
N GLU A 110 -14.74 7.00 -6.65
CA GLU A 110 -15.95 7.79 -6.38
C GLU A 110 -16.32 7.79 -4.89
N LEU A 111 -16.00 6.72 -4.18
CA LEU A 111 -16.27 6.61 -2.75
C LEU A 111 -15.20 7.25 -1.86
N GLY A 112 -14.22 7.90 -2.48
CA GLY A 112 -13.25 8.71 -1.73
C GLY A 112 -11.89 8.08 -1.48
N LEU A 113 -11.60 6.89 -2.04
CA LEU A 113 -10.26 6.31 -1.96
C LEU A 113 -9.39 6.85 -3.09
N GLU A 114 -8.14 7.17 -2.78
CA GLU A 114 -7.16 7.39 -3.83
C GLU A 114 -6.75 6.04 -4.38
N THR A 115 -7.03 5.78 -5.65
CA THR A 115 -6.77 4.48 -6.24
C THR A 115 -5.67 4.54 -7.29
N ILE A 116 -4.90 3.47 -7.35
CA ILE A 116 -3.96 3.22 -8.43
C ILE A 116 -4.43 1.96 -9.14
N CYS A 117 -4.70 2.05 -10.44
CA CYS A 117 -5.10 0.91 -11.24
C CYS A 117 -4.01 0.60 -12.26
N PRO A 118 -3.13 -0.38 -12.00
CA PRO A 118 -2.05 -0.72 -12.92
C PRO A 118 -2.56 -1.15 -14.30
N THR A 119 -3.72 -1.79 -14.35
CA THR A 119 -4.32 -2.21 -15.62
C THR A 119 -4.58 -1.01 -16.53
N THR A 120 -5.29 -0.01 -16.03
CA THR A 120 -5.60 1.20 -16.80
C THR A 120 -4.34 2.01 -17.10
N SER A 121 -3.49 2.22 -16.08
CA SER A 121 -2.24 2.97 -16.26
C SER A 121 -1.31 2.30 -17.26
N GLY A 122 -1.22 0.97 -17.21
CA GLY A 122 -0.38 0.23 -18.14
C GLY A 122 -0.88 0.32 -19.56
N ALA A 123 -2.18 0.17 -19.76
CA ALA A 123 -2.79 0.28 -21.08
C ALA A 123 -2.61 1.68 -21.67
N GLU A 124 -2.80 2.71 -20.87
CA GLU A 124 -2.62 4.10 -21.31
C GLU A 124 -1.17 4.36 -21.70
N LYS A 125 -0.22 3.85 -20.91
CA LYS A 125 1.19 4.04 -21.19
C LYS A 125 1.61 3.35 -22.48
N VAL A 126 1.13 2.13 -22.71
CA VAL A 126 1.37 1.43 -23.98
C VAL A 126 0.80 2.21 -25.15
N LYS A 127 -0.43 2.70 -25.01
CA LYS A 127 -1.08 3.48 -26.06
C LYS A 127 -0.27 4.70 -26.47
N ARG A 128 0.40 5.37 -25.52
CA ARG A 128 1.23 6.55 -25.82
C ARG A 128 2.35 6.25 -26.80
N PHE A 129 2.86 5.01 -26.81
CA PHE A 129 3.92 4.63 -27.75
C PHE A 129 3.43 4.60 -29.21
N PHE A 130 2.12 4.57 -29.42
CA PHE A 130 1.53 4.61 -30.77
C PHE A 130 1.18 6.03 -31.21
N GLU A 131 1.28 7.00 -30.35
CA GLU A 131 1.02 8.40 -30.66
C GLU A 131 2.27 9.04 -31.27
N LYS A 132 2.07 9.97 -32.18
CA LYS A 132 3.16 10.66 -32.85
C LYS A 132 3.46 12.00 -32.20
#